data_7c6dd9568903c043d0eeb6b5f430fce6
#
_entry.id   7c6dd9568903c043d0eeb6b5f430fce6
#
_cell.length_a   1.000
_cell.length_b   1.000
_cell.length_c   1.000
_cell.angle_alpha   90.00
_cell.angle_beta   90.00
_cell.angle_gamma   90.00
#
_symmetry.space_group_name_H-M   'P 1'
#
loop_
_entity.id
_entity.type
_entity.pdbx_description
1 polymer ?
#
loop_
_entity_poly.entity_id
_entity_poly.type
_entity_poly.pdbx_seq_one_letter_code
_entity_poly.pdbx_strand_id
1 'polypeptide(L)'
;MADLLNDTGAAARAADALLRGTGGRMVILRLPAPATAGDAEQLGLAVPEFQDIELAPVVMRSSPGVQGKAPRRELLVSATAVAALAGSLGYGAAEALFAAAFGVLVDGVLLAIESATADESDGSAYLYRLFLRTPLTQAI
;
A
#
# COMPACT_ATOMS: atom_id res chain seq x y z
N MET A 1 -32.64 2.42 7.14
CA MET A 1 -32.02 1.43 6.28
C MET A 1 -30.87 1.99 5.46
N ALA A 2 -31.08 3.12 4.79
CA ALA A 2 -30.00 3.79 4.08
C ALA A 2 -28.84 4.20 4.99
N ASP A 3 -29.13 4.50 6.24
CA ASP A 3 -28.11 4.97 7.18
C ASP A 3 -27.08 3.89 7.52
N LEU A 4 -27.49 2.65 7.62
CA LEU A 4 -26.56 1.55 7.92
C LEU A 4 -25.59 1.30 6.77
N LEU A 5 -26.03 1.47 5.54
CA LEU A 5 -25.17 1.34 4.38
C LEU A 5 -24.26 2.54 4.23
N ASN A 6 -24.73 3.72 4.66
CA ASN A 6 -23.96 4.95 4.55
C ASN A 6 -22.84 5.04 5.59
N ASP A 7 -22.99 4.38 6.75
CA ASP A 7 -21.99 4.46 7.82
C ASP A 7 -20.62 3.94 7.36
N THR A 8 -20.59 2.79 6.69
CA THR A 8 -19.35 2.23 6.18
C THR A 8 -18.75 3.12 5.10
N GLY A 9 -19.60 3.59 4.18
CA GLY A 9 -19.18 4.51 3.13
C GLY A 9 -18.75 5.87 3.69
N ALA A 10 -19.41 6.32 4.76
CA ALA A 10 -19.04 7.58 5.40
C ALA A 10 -17.65 7.52 6.03
N ALA A 11 -17.30 6.41 6.69
CA ALA A 11 -15.99 6.25 7.26
C ALA A 11 -14.89 6.28 6.18
N ALA A 12 -15.13 5.59 5.07
CA ALA A 12 -14.18 5.59 3.95
C ALA A 12 -14.02 6.98 3.35
N ARG A 13 -15.12 7.69 3.14
CA ARG A 13 -15.08 9.05 2.61
C ARG A 13 -14.39 10.02 3.55
N ALA A 14 -14.63 9.87 4.85
CA ALA A 14 -13.97 10.70 5.85
C ALA A 14 -12.48 10.44 5.88
N ALA A 15 -12.06 9.19 5.79
CA ALA A 15 -10.65 8.82 5.73
C ALA A 15 -9.99 9.43 4.48
N ASP A 16 -10.64 9.32 3.33
CA ASP A 16 -10.13 9.89 2.08
C ASP A 16 -9.97 11.40 2.18
N ALA A 17 -10.97 12.07 2.75
CA ALA A 17 -10.93 13.52 2.92
C ALA A 17 -9.81 13.95 3.87
N LEU A 18 -9.63 13.21 4.97
CA LEU A 18 -8.55 13.48 5.92
C LEU A 18 -7.17 13.32 5.28
N LEU A 19 -6.98 12.26 4.53
CA LEU A 19 -5.70 12.00 3.89
C LEU A 19 -5.34 13.11 2.90
N ARG A 20 -6.33 13.57 2.14
CA ARG A 20 -6.11 14.69 1.21
C ARG A 20 -5.89 16.00 1.95
N GLY A 21 -6.68 16.24 3.00
CA GLY A 21 -6.63 17.49 3.76
C GLY A 21 -5.36 17.66 4.59
N THR A 22 -4.71 16.57 4.95
CA THR A 22 -3.46 16.61 5.72
C THR A 22 -2.22 16.60 4.81
N GLY A 23 -2.37 16.99 3.55
CA GLY A 23 -1.26 17.03 2.62
C GLY A 23 -0.91 15.66 2.06
N GLY A 24 -1.95 14.88 1.74
CA GLY A 24 -1.76 13.55 1.18
C GLY A 24 -0.77 13.55 0.02
N ARG A 25 0.11 12.59 -0.01
CA ARG A 25 1.15 12.44 -1.02
C ARG A 25 0.98 11.14 -1.78
N MET A 26 1.81 10.94 -2.76
CA MET A 26 1.85 9.73 -3.57
C MET A 26 3.13 8.96 -3.27
N VAL A 27 3.00 7.65 -3.15
CA VAL A 27 4.14 6.74 -3.09
C VAL A 27 3.99 5.69 -4.18
N ILE A 28 5.02 4.90 -4.38
CA ILE A 28 5.02 3.84 -5.39
C ILE A 28 5.02 2.50 -4.66
N LEU A 29 4.06 1.66 -5.00
CA LEU A 29 4.02 0.28 -4.51
C LEU A 29 4.68 -0.60 -5.56
N ARG A 30 5.74 -1.30 -5.18
CA ARG A 30 6.45 -2.18 -6.09
C ARG A 30 5.96 -3.60 -5.92
N LEU A 31 5.41 -4.14 -6.99
CA LEU A 31 4.77 -5.45 -7.04
C LEU A 31 5.48 -6.35 -8.05
N PRO A 32 5.30 -7.67 -7.94
CA PRO A 32 5.74 -8.56 -9.02
C PRO A 32 5.07 -8.16 -10.33
N ALA A 33 5.81 -8.29 -11.43
CA ALA A 33 5.24 -8.01 -12.74
C ALA A 33 4.08 -8.97 -13.02
N PRO A 34 3.07 -8.53 -13.79
CA PRO A 34 1.97 -9.43 -14.12
C PRO A 34 2.47 -10.62 -14.91
N ALA A 35 1.85 -11.78 -14.70
CA ALA A 35 2.18 -12.97 -15.45
C ALA A 35 1.87 -12.70 -16.93
N THR A 36 2.91 -12.68 -17.76
CA THR A 36 2.72 -12.55 -19.20
C THR A 36 2.58 -13.94 -19.79
N ALA A 37 1.59 -14.13 -20.65
CA ALA A 37 1.53 -15.31 -21.48
C ALA A 37 2.86 -15.42 -22.24
N GLY A 38 3.47 -16.56 -22.30
CA GLY A 38 4.84 -16.83 -22.72
C GLY A 38 5.35 -16.24 -24.03
N ASP A 39 4.67 -15.29 -24.64
CA ASP A 39 5.08 -14.72 -25.91
C ASP A 39 6.39 -13.94 -25.83
N ALA A 40 6.56 -13.19 -24.75
CA ALA A 40 7.79 -12.42 -24.56
C ALA A 40 9.00 -13.33 -24.35
N GLU A 41 8.81 -14.41 -23.58
CA GLU A 41 9.86 -15.40 -23.37
C GLU A 41 10.18 -16.16 -24.63
N GLN A 42 9.16 -16.52 -25.41
CA GLN A 42 9.33 -17.22 -26.68
C GLN A 42 10.13 -16.38 -27.69
N LEU A 43 9.97 -15.07 -27.62
CA LEU A 43 10.69 -14.14 -28.48
C LEU A 43 12.07 -13.77 -27.92
N GLY A 44 12.43 -14.30 -26.76
CA GLY A 44 13.72 -14.00 -26.13
C GLY A 44 13.79 -12.59 -25.55
N LEU A 45 12.64 -11.95 -25.34
CA LEU A 45 12.59 -10.60 -24.78
C LEU A 45 12.70 -10.65 -23.25
N ALA A 46 13.39 -9.65 -22.69
CA ALA A 46 13.48 -9.52 -21.25
C ALA A 46 12.09 -9.18 -20.67
N VAL A 47 11.69 -9.91 -19.63
CA VAL A 47 10.43 -9.67 -18.93
C VAL A 47 10.74 -8.89 -17.66
N PRO A 48 10.08 -7.77 -17.40
CA PRO A 48 10.29 -7.05 -16.15
C PRO A 48 9.96 -7.93 -14.96
N GLU A 49 10.79 -7.87 -13.93
CA GLU A 49 10.58 -8.65 -12.71
C GLU A 49 9.56 -8.00 -11.79
N PHE A 50 9.34 -6.71 -11.93
CA PHE A 50 8.43 -5.96 -11.08
C PHE A 50 7.68 -4.91 -11.88
N GLN A 51 6.62 -4.41 -11.26
CA GLN A 51 5.88 -3.25 -11.75
C GLN A 51 5.73 -2.26 -10.61
N ASP A 52 5.78 -0.97 -10.95
CA ASP A 52 5.63 0.11 -9.99
C ASP A 52 4.28 0.79 -10.22
N ILE A 53 3.47 0.81 -9.16
CA ILE A 53 2.10 1.32 -9.20
C ILE A 53 1.98 2.47 -8.22
N GLU A 54 1.40 3.57 -8.67
CA GLU A 54 1.15 4.72 -7.82
C GLU A 54 0.07 4.42 -6.79
N LEU A 55 0.32 4.81 -5.55
CA LEU A 55 -0.62 4.68 -4.46
C LEU A 55 -0.82 6.06 -3.82
N ALA A 56 -2.03 6.57 -3.89
CA ALA A 56 -2.38 7.90 -3.38
C ALA A 56 -3.89 7.97 -3.10
N PRO A 57 -4.33 8.81 -2.19
CA PRO A 57 -3.53 9.61 -1.28
C PRO A 57 -2.98 8.80 -0.13
N VAL A 58 -1.79 9.11 0.32
CA VAL A 58 -1.19 8.49 1.50
C VAL A 58 -0.65 9.57 2.43
N VAL A 59 -0.55 9.22 3.70
CA VAL A 59 0.10 10.09 4.70
C VAL A 59 1.20 9.30 5.36
N MET A 60 2.40 9.87 5.40
CA MET A 60 3.54 9.27 6.06
C MET A 60 3.71 9.87 7.45
N ARG A 61 3.93 8.99 8.41
CA ARG A 61 4.21 9.40 9.79
C ARG A 61 5.48 8.69 10.25
N SER A 62 6.28 9.40 11.03
CA SER A 62 7.49 8.82 11.59
C SER A 62 7.38 8.80 13.10
N SER A 63 7.63 7.65 13.69
CA SER A 63 7.74 7.53 15.14
C SER A 63 9.22 7.61 15.52
N PRO A 64 9.57 8.37 16.57
CA PRO A 64 10.94 8.39 17.05
C PRO A 64 11.35 6.98 17.48
N GLY A 65 12.59 6.62 17.20
CA GLY A 65 13.12 5.33 17.62
C GLY A 65 13.17 5.23 19.13
N VAL A 66 12.76 4.08 19.65
CA VAL A 66 13.00 3.74 21.04
C VAL A 66 14.44 3.27 21.15
N GLN A 67 15.04 3.40 22.33
CA GLN A 67 16.44 3.07 22.58
C GLN A 67 16.92 1.83 21.79
N GLY A 68 17.92 2.04 20.94
CA GLY A 68 18.52 0.97 20.17
C GLY A 68 17.73 0.49 18.97
N LYS A 69 16.58 1.09 18.66
CA LYS A 69 15.77 0.71 17.52
C LYS A 69 15.67 1.86 16.53
N ALA A 70 15.69 1.52 15.26
CA ALA A 70 15.50 2.51 14.19
C ALA A 70 14.09 3.13 14.26
N PRO A 71 13.94 4.39 13.81
CA PRO A 71 12.61 4.99 13.72
C PRO A 71 11.69 4.15 12.82
N ARG A 72 10.45 4.01 13.25
CA ARG A 72 9.44 3.35 12.44
C ARG A 72 8.72 4.37 11.58
N ARG A 73 8.46 3.98 10.35
CA ARG A 73 7.62 4.77 9.46
C ARG A 73 6.28 4.07 9.32
N GLU A 74 5.23 4.88 9.39
CA GLU A 74 3.86 4.41 9.22
C GLU A 74 3.26 5.09 8.01
N LEU A 75 2.68 4.30 7.12
CA LEU A 75 1.99 4.78 5.94
C LEU A 75 0.49 4.57 6.14
N LEU A 76 -0.27 5.63 6.03
CA LEU A 76 -1.73 5.57 6.08
C LEU A 76 -2.27 5.70 4.66
N VAL A 77 -3.10 4.77 4.24
CA VAL A 77 -3.68 4.78 2.90
C VAL A 77 -5.15 4.43 2.96
N SER A 78 -5.96 5.04 2.11
CA SER A 78 -7.39 4.80 2.12
C SER A 78 -7.73 3.40 1.64
N ALA A 79 -8.73 2.81 2.27
CA ALA A 79 -9.22 1.50 1.86
C ALA A 79 -9.82 1.54 0.45
N THR A 80 -10.42 2.65 0.07
CA THR A 80 -10.99 2.82 -1.26
C THR A 80 -9.91 2.70 -2.33
N ALA A 81 -8.79 3.40 -2.15
CA ALA A 81 -7.68 3.35 -3.09
C ALA A 81 -7.07 1.96 -3.19
N VAL A 82 -6.91 1.29 -2.05
CA VAL A 82 -6.34 -0.06 -2.00
C VAL A 82 -7.27 -1.06 -2.67
N ALA A 83 -8.57 -0.97 -2.40
CA ALA A 83 -9.55 -1.87 -3.00
C ALA A 83 -9.60 -1.72 -4.53
N ALA A 84 -9.57 -0.48 -5.02
CA ALA A 84 -9.54 -0.23 -6.45
C ALA A 84 -8.30 -0.80 -7.10
N LEU A 85 -7.15 -0.62 -6.45
CA LEU A 85 -5.87 -1.13 -6.94
C LEU A 85 -5.84 -2.65 -6.94
N ALA A 86 -6.23 -3.28 -5.84
CA ALA A 86 -6.28 -4.74 -5.74
C ALA A 86 -7.20 -5.34 -6.80
N GLY A 87 -8.37 -4.73 -6.99
CA GLY A 87 -9.31 -5.18 -8.00
C GLY A 87 -8.76 -5.08 -9.41
N SER A 88 -8.11 -3.97 -9.75
CA SER A 88 -7.57 -3.76 -11.09
C SER A 88 -6.39 -4.69 -11.39
N LEU A 89 -5.65 -5.12 -10.38
CA LEU A 89 -4.48 -5.98 -10.55
C LEU A 89 -4.81 -7.47 -10.36
N GLY A 90 -6.06 -7.79 -10.05
CA GLY A 90 -6.48 -9.19 -9.90
C GLY A 90 -6.21 -9.81 -8.54
N TYR A 91 -5.89 -9.00 -7.54
CA TYR A 91 -5.76 -9.51 -6.18
C TYR A 91 -7.13 -9.60 -5.52
N GLY A 92 -7.37 -10.70 -4.82
CA GLY A 92 -8.67 -10.92 -4.19
C GLY A 92 -8.92 -10.09 -2.93
N ALA A 93 -7.86 -9.59 -2.30
CA ALA A 93 -7.95 -8.83 -1.06
C ALA A 93 -6.74 -7.93 -0.90
N ALA A 94 -6.89 -6.90 -0.07
CA ALA A 94 -5.81 -5.98 0.23
C ALA A 94 -4.62 -6.70 0.88
N GLU A 95 -4.88 -7.66 1.73
CA GLU A 95 -3.83 -8.43 2.39
C GLU A 95 -2.95 -9.18 1.38
N ALA A 96 -3.56 -9.71 0.33
CA ALA A 96 -2.83 -10.39 -0.74
C ALA A 96 -1.95 -9.40 -1.51
N LEU A 97 -2.47 -8.20 -1.76
CA LEU A 97 -1.73 -7.14 -2.43
C LEU A 97 -0.48 -6.76 -1.65
N PHE A 98 -0.64 -6.51 -0.35
CA PHE A 98 0.50 -6.10 0.49
C PHE A 98 1.48 -7.24 0.71
N ALA A 99 1.00 -8.47 0.81
CA ALA A 99 1.87 -9.64 0.96
C ALA A 99 2.71 -9.89 -0.29
N ALA A 100 2.18 -9.58 -1.46
CA ALA A 100 2.90 -9.75 -2.72
C ALA A 100 3.92 -8.63 -2.97
N ALA A 101 3.74 -7.47 -2.35
CA ALA A 101 4.57 -6.31 -2.62
C ALA A 101 6.02 -6.52 -2.18
N PHE A 102 6.95 -6.09 -3.03
CA PHE A 102 8.37 -6.05 -2.67
C PHE A 102 8.66 -4.92 -1.68
N GLY A 103 7.85 -3.90 -1.70
CA GLY A 103 7.98 -2.76 -0.81
C GLY A 103 7.33 -1.51 -1.37
N VAL A 104 7.57 -0.41 -0.68
CA VAL A 104 7.04 0.90 -1.04
C VAL A 104 8.22 1.84 -1.30
N LEU A 105 8.21 2.50 -2.45
CA LEU A 105 9.21 3.52 -2.78
C LEU A 105 8.74 4.86 -2.21
N VAL A 106 9.52 5.37 -1.28
CA VAL A 106 9.29 6.68 -0.66
C VAL A 106 10.52 7.52 -0.92
N ASP A 107 10.34 8.59 -1.68
CA ASP A 107 11.45 9.51 -2.04
C ASP A 107 12.66 8.76 -2.62
N GLY A 108 12.38 7.78 -3.47
CA GLY A 108 13.42 7.01 -4.14
C GLY A 108 14.02 5.87 -3.32
N VAL A 109 13.56 5.65 -2.11
CA VAL A 109 14.06 4.57 -1.26
C VAL A 109 12.99 3.48 -1.13
N LEU A 110 13.37 2.25 -1.41
CA LEU A 110 12.47 1.12 -1.27
C LEU A 110 12.45 0.64 0.18
N LEU A 111 11.30 0.77 0.81
CA LEU A 111 11.09 0.33 2.19
C LEU A 111 10.27 -0.96 2.20
N ALA A 112 10.67 -1.90 3.04
CA ALA A 112 9.93 -3.16 3.18
C ALA A 112 8.68 -2.95 4.02
N ILE A 113 7.60 -3.64 3.67
CA ILE A 113 6.39 -3.66 4.47
C ILE A 113 6.59 -4.66 5.60
N GLU A 114 6.70 -4.16 6.82
CA GLU A 114 6.85 -5.01 8.01
C GLU A 114 5.53 -5.63 8.40
N SER A 115 4.47 -4.84 8.39
CA SER A 115 3.12 -5.31 8.70
C SER A 115 2.09 -4.38 8.10
N ALA A 116 0.88 -4.90 7.93
CA ALA A 116 -0.27 -4.15 7.43
C ALA A 116 -1.47 -4.45 8.32
N THR A 117 -2.12 -3.42 8.79
CA THR A 117 -3.33 -3.55 9.60
C THR A 117 -4.44 -2.69 9.01
N ALA A 118 -5.67 -3.14 9.18
CA ALA A 118 -6.85 -2.41 8.72
C ALA A 118 -7.57 -1.79 9.90
N ASP A 119 -7.94 -0.52 9.76
CA ASP A 119 -8.90 0.10 10.67
C ASP A 119 -10.28 -0.10 10.08
N GLU A 120 -11.18 -0.66 10.86
CA GLU A 120 -12.48 -1.08 10.37
C GLU A 120 -13.61 -0.36 11.07
N SER A 121 -14.71 -0.18 10.33
CA SER A 121 -15.97 0.31 10.86
C SER A 121 -17.05 -0.62 10.33
N ASP A 122 -17.84 -1.19 11.23
CA ASP A 122 -18.91 -2.14 10.89
C ASP A 122 -18.44 -3.30 10.00
N GLY A 123 -17.26 -3.82 10.30
CA GLY A 123 -16.71 -4.95 9.57
C GLY A 123 -16.08 -4.62 8.23
N SER A 124 -16.01 -3.36 7.87
CA SER A 124 -15.39 -2.93 6.61
C SER A 124 -14.21 -2.01 6.87
N ALA A 125 -13.12 -2.25 6.17
CA ALA A 125 -11.93 -1.43 6.28
C ALA A 125 -12.18 -0.04 5.67
N TYR A 126 -11.71 0.99 6.35
CA TYR A 126 -11.74 2.34 5.82
C TYR A 126 -10.34 2.94 5.67
N LEU A 127 -9.36 2.33 6.33
CA LEU A 127 -7.98 2.81 6.32
C LEU A 127 -7.05 1.61 6.53
N TYR A 128 -5.93 1.60 5.82
CA TYR A 128 -4.87 0.65 6.07
C TYR A 128 -3.65 1.37 6.62
N ARG A 129 -3.01 0.73 7.60
CA ARG A 129 -1.76 1.21 8.20
C ARG A 129 -0.67 0.23 7.83
N LEU A 130 0.34 0.72 7.13
CA LEU A 130 1.50 -0.07 6.77
C LEU A 130 2.67 0.40 7.61
N PHE A 131 3.30 -0.52 8.32
CA PHE A 131 4.55 -0.23 9.01
C PHE A 131 5.70 -0.60 8.10
N LEU A 132 6.58 0.35 7.86
CA LEU A 132 7.67 0.23 6.90
C LEU A 132 9.01 0.24 7.62
N ARG A 133 9.94 -0.50 7.07
CA ARG A 133 11.31 -0.55 7.59
C ARG A 133 12.31 -0.49 6.46
N THR A 134 13.52 -0.03 6.77
CA THR A 134 14.61 -0.05 5.81
C THR A 134 15.06 -1.50 5.63
N PRO A 135 15.20 -1.99 4.39
CA PRO A 135 15.68 -3.34 4.16
C PRO A 135 17.10 -3.53 4.67
N LEU A 136 17.35 -4.70 5.27
CA LEU A 136 18.67 -5.04 5.81
C LEU A 136 19.71 -5.22 4.72
N THR A 137 19.26 -5.52 3.51
CA THR A 137 20.14 -5.81 2.37
C THR A 137 20.88 -4.59 1.84
N GLN A 138 20.61 -3.41 2.35
CA GLN A 138 21.30 -2.20 1.92
C GLN A 138 22.65 -2.01 2.60
N ALA A 139 23.04 -2.92 3.42
CA ALA A 139 24.31 -2.83 4.13
C ALA A 139 25.53 -3.22 3.29
N ILE A 140 25.37 -3.38 2.02
CA ILE A 140 26.48 -3.82 1.16
C ILE A 140 27.19 -2.66 0.53
#